data_f433eb5b0dfc305635dcbbbbb79b33f3
#
_entry.id   f433eb5b0dfc305635dcbbbbb79b33f3
#
_cell.length_a   1.000
_cell.length_b   1.000
_cell.length_c   1.000
_cell.angle_alpha   90.00
_cell.angle_beta   90.00
_cell.angle_gamma   90.00
#
_symmetry.space_group_name_H-M   'P 1'
#
loop_
_entity.id
_entity.type
_entity.pdbx_description
1 polymer ?
#
loop_
_entity_poly.entity_id
_entity_poly.type
_entity_poly.pdbx_seq_one_letter_code
_entity_poly.pdbx_strand_id
1 'polypeptide(L)'
;MSSKLGVENIAHTNGTNAMTISSGGVATFPNAPVGDFISVAQQWRLSTTTNVSTNGDVTANWEANDSSGYGGIGTNLTQSSGIFSFGLTGKYLITFTGRFVIAASDEAVS
;
A
#
# COMPACT_ATOMS: atom_id res chain seq x y z
N MET A 1 18.06 42.32 1.10
CA MET A 1 18.49 41.53 -0.09
C MET A 1 18.71 40.10 0.34
N SER A 2 17.99 39.14 -0.22
CA SER A 2 18.19 37.72 0.09
C SER A 2 19.30 37.15 -0.78
N SER A 3 20.23 36.44 -0.16
CA SER A 3 21.26 35.70 -0.88
C SER A 3 20.71 34.35 -1.36
N LYS A 4 21.01 33.99 -2.60
CA LYS A 4 20.62 32.72 -3.18
C LYS A 4 21.88 31.97 -3.59
N LEU A 5 21.95 30.70 -3.27
CA LEU A 5 22.91 29.75 -3.83
C LEU A 5 22.27 29.04 -4.99
N GLY A 6 22.70 29.31 -6.21
CA GLY A 6 22.24 28.63 -7.41
C GLY A 6 23.06 27.36 -7.65
N VAL A 7 22.48 26.21 -7.47
CA VAL A 7 23.10 24.91 -7.77
C VAL A 7 22.13 24.04 -8.56
N GLU A 8 22.63 23.36 -9.57
CA GLU A 8 21.87 22.40 -10.35
C GLU A 8 21.94 21.00 -9.73
N ASN A 9 23.09 20.64 -9.20
CA ASN A 9 23.36 19.34 -8.62
C ASN A 9 24.08 19.47 -7.28
N ILE A 10 23.70 18.62 -6.33
CA ILE A 10 24.46 18.36 -5.12
C ILE A 10 24.94 16.91 -5.21
N ALA A 11 26.26 16.71 -5.22
CA ALA A 11 26.86 15.41 -5.47
C ALA A 11 27.84 15.03 -4.35
N HIS A 12 28.03 13.74 -4.20
CA HIS A 12 29.15 13.19 -3.43
C HIS A 12 30.47 13.41 -4.18
N THR A 13 31.58 13.37 -3.48
CA THR A 13 32.93 13.57 -4.04
C THR A 13 33.30 12.60 -5.19
N ASN A 14 32.60 11.48 -5.31
CA ASN A 14 32.75 10.53 -6.42
C ASN A 14 31.96 10.93 -7.69
N GLY A 15 31.30 12.10 -7.67
CA GLY A 15 30.48 12.57 -8.79
C GLY A 15 29.05 12.05 -8.86
N THR A 16 28.64 11.18 -7.93
CA THR A 16 27.25 10.69 -7.90
C THR A 16 26.33 11.76 -7.33
N ASN A 17 25.29 12.13 -8.06
CA ASN A 17 24.33 13.14 -7.62
C ASN A 17 23.46 12.59 -6.47
N ALA A 18 23.46 13.33 -5.37
CA ALA A 18 22.53 13.09 -4.27
C ALA A 18 21.18 13.77 -4.52
N MET A 19 21.22 14.95 -5.15
CA MET A 19 20.03 15.73 -5.48
C MET A 19 20.25 16.50 -6.77
N THR A 20 19.25 16.59 -7.61
CA THR A 20 19.21 17.48 -8.77
C THR A 20 18.08 18.49 -8.62
N ILE A 21 18.31 19.72 -9.09
CA ILE A 21 17.31 20.77 -9.09
C ILE A 21 17.05 21.19 -10.54
N SER A 22 15.80 21.01 -11.01
CA SER A 22 15.40 21.40 -12.35
C SER A 22 15.32 22.91 -12.49
N SER A 23 15.28 23.40 -13.74
CA SER A 23 15.06 24.82 -14.04
C SER A 23 13.75 25.36 -13.46
N GLY A 24 12.76 24.51 -13.24
CA GLY A 24 11.49 24.84 -12.57
C GLY A 24 11.55 24.78 -11.05
N GLY A 25 12.73 24.54 -10.46
CA GLY A 25 12.91 24.50 -9.01
C GLY A 25 12.46 23.19 -8.35
N VAL A 26 12.24 22.14 -9.11
CA VAL A 26 11.87 20.82 -8.56
C VAL A 26 13.13 20.07 -8.15
N ALA A 27 13.19 19.67 -6.87
CA ALA A 27 14.26 18.81 -6.36
C ALA A 27 13.93 17.34 -6.62
N THR A 28 14.87 16.61 -7.18
CA THR A 28 14.78 15.17 -7.42
C THR A 28 15.92 14.46 -6.73
N PHE A 29 15.62 13.39 -6.03
CA PHE A 29 16.59 12.50 -5.40
C PHE A 29 16.67 11.22 -6.24
N PRO A 30 17.77 10.98 -7.00
CA PRO A 30 17.92 9.79 -7.84
C PRO A 30 17.91 8.49 -7.04
N ASN A 31 18.47 8.54 -5.84
CA ASN A 31 18.34 7.49 -4.85
C ASN A 31 17.44 8.01 -3.76
N ALA A 32 16.27 7.43 -3.61
CA ALA A 32 15.34 7.83 -2.57
C ALA A 32 16.09 7.90 -1.22
N PRO A 33 15.89 8.98 -0.43
CA PRO A 33 16.47 9.06 0.89
C PRO A 33 16.15 7.78 1.66
N VAL A 34 17.14 7.18 2.29
CA VAL A 34 16.93 6.03 3.17
C VAL A 34 16.22 6.56 4.41
N GLY A 35 14.92 6.59 4.35
CA GLY A 35 14.04 7.00 5.44
C GLY A 35 12.89 6.01 5.53
N ASP A 36 12.29 5.91 6.68
CA ASP A 36 11.13 5.05 6.93
C ASP A 36 9.89 5.64 6.24
N PHE A 37 9.82 5.51 4.91
CA PHE A 37 8.65 5.89 4.14
C PHE A 37 7.73 4.69 3.98
N ILE A 38 6.43 4.96 4.02
CA ILE A 38 5.44 3.95 3.66
C ILE A 38 5.55 3.71 2.16
N SER A 39 6.02 2.53 1.77
CA SER A 39 6.17 2.14 0.36
C SER A 39 4.93 1.47 -0.20
N VAL A 40 4.10 0.90 0.67
CA VAL A 40 2.86 0.22 0.30
C VAL A 40 1.80 0.51 1.34
N ALA A 41 0.67 1.02 0.90
CA ALA A 41 -0.53 1.16 1.70
C ALA A 41 -1.72 0.84 0.79
N GLN A 42 -2.34 -0.31 0.98
CA GLN A 42 -3.44 -0.78 0.15
C GLN A 42 -4.57 -1.28 1.02
N GLN A 43 -5.78 -1.08 0.54
CA GLN A 43 -6.99 -1.58 1.16
C GLN A 43 -7.69 -2.55 0.20
N TRP A 44 -8.07 -3.69 0.73
CA TRP A 44 -8.84 -4.70 0.02
C TRP A 44 -10.17 -4.91 0.74
N ARG A 45 -11.19 -5.23 -0.01
CA ARG A 45 -12.53 -5.48 0.51
C ARG A 45 -13.16 -6.67 -0.19
N LEU A 46 -14.21 -7.19 0.39
CA LEU A 46 -15.12 -8.08 -0.32
C LEU A 46 -16.11 -7.23 -1.14
N SER A 47 -16.18 -7.48 -2.44
CA SER A 47 -17.10 -6.79 -3.35
C SER A 47 -18.55 -7.19 -3.12
N THR A 48 -18.77 -8.36 -2.52
CA THR A 48 -20.10 -8.88 -2.19
C THR A 48 -20.02 -9.79 -0.97
N THR A 49 -21.16 -10.08 -0.38
CA THR A 49 -21.28 -11.03 0.73
C THR A 49 -20.80 -12.41 0.29
N THR A 50 -19.97 -13.00 1.12
CA THR A 50 -19.48 -14.37 0.91
C THR A 50 -20.05 -15.28 1.98
N ASN A 51 -20.71 -16.35 1.54
CA ASN A 51 -21.21 -17.38 2.45
C ASN A 51 -20.10 -18.41 2.71
N VAL A 52 -19.77 -18.61 3.96
CA VAL A 52 -18.85 -19.67 4.40
C VAL A 52 -19.68 -20.70 5.12
N SER A 53 -19.95 -21.82 4.46
CA SER A 53 -20.80 -22.90 4.99
C SER A 53 -20.02 -23.97 5.75
N THR A 54 -18.70 -23.93 5.66
CA THR A 54 -17.78 -24.85 6.33
C THR A 54 -16.55 -24.10 6.80
N ASN A 55 -15.78 -24.69 7.70
CA ASN A 55 -14.48 -24.13 8.07
C ASN A 55 -13.60 -24.01 6.83
N GLY A 56 -13.22 -22.81 6.49
CA GLY A 56 -12.41 -22.58 5.30
C GLY A 56 -12.08 -21.11 5.10
N ASP A 57 -11.25 -20.86 4.11
CA ASP A 57 -10.79 -19.55 3.76
C ASP A 57 -11.81 -18.81 2.87
N VAL A 58 -11.85 -17.49 2.99
CA VAL A 58 -12.59 -16.64 2.06
C VAL A 58 -11.73 -16.46 0.81
N THR A 59 -11.99 -17.28 -0.20
CA THR A 59 -11.17 -17.36 -1.41
C THR A 59 -11.65 -16.49 -2.56
N ALA A 60 -12.88 -16.00 -2.50
CA ALA A 60 -13.53 -15.26 -3.59
C ALA A 60 -13.99 -13.87 -3.18
N ASN A 61 -14.32 -13.06 -4.18
CA ASN A 61 -14.90 -11.72 -4.03
C ASN A 61 -13.97 -10.67 -3.41
N TRP A 62 -12.68 -10.94 -3.35
CA TRP A 62 -11.71 -9.95 -2.95
C TRP A 62 -11.42 -8.97 -4.09
N GLU A 63 -11.50 -7.68 -3.79
CA GLU A 63 -11.10 -6.63 -4.73
C GLU A 63 -10.30 -5.53 -4.02
N ALA A 64 -9.37 -4.93 -4.75
CA ALA A 64 -8.73 -3.71 -4.29
C ALA A 64 -9.77 -2.58 -4.19
N ASN A 65 -9.70 -1.76 -3.16
CA ASN A 65 -10.66 -0.69 -3.00
C ASN A 65 -10.53 0.34 -4.12
N ASP A 66 -11.55 0.44 -4.95
CA ASP A 66 -11.68 1.37 -6.07
C ASP A 66 -12.69 2.50 -5.80
N SER A 67 -13.10 2.67 -4.55
CA SER A 67 -14.05 3.73 -4.17
C SER A 67 -13.50 5.11 -4.47
N SER A 68 -14.36 6.00 -4.92
CA SER A 68 -14.00 7.40 -5.14
C SER A 68 -13.42 8.02 -3.87
N GLY A 69 -12.27 8.66 -3.99
CA GLY A 69 -11.55 9.25 -2.87
C GLY A 69 -10.57 8.31 -2.16
N TYR A 70 -10.54 7.03 -2.51
CA TYR A 70 -9.49 6.13 -2.03
C TYR A 70 -8.20 6.37 -2.81
N GLY A 71 -7.09 6.47 -2.07
CA GLY A 71 -5.75 6.54 -2.64
C GLY A 71 -4.83 5.53 -1.94
N GLY A 72 -4.38 4.52 -2.69
CA GLY A 72 -3.35 3.60 -2.22
C GLY A 72 -1.94 4.13 -2.49
N ILE A 73 -0.96 3.54 -1.84
CA ILE A 73 0.46 3.77 -2.08
C ILE A 73 1.06 2.46 -2.57
N GLY A 74 1.76 2.51 -3.70
CA GLY A 74 2.41 1.33 -4.29
C GLY A 74 1.43 0.28 -4.81
N THR A 75 1.95 -0.74 -5.47
CA THR A 75 1.15 -1.80 -6.12
C THR A 75 1.71 -3.19 -5.82
N ASN A 76 2.54 -3.32 -4.80
CA ASN A 76 3.29 -4.55 -4.53
C ASN A 76 2.52 -5.61 -3.73
N LEU A 77 1.27 -5.32 -3.37
CA LEU A 77 0.39 -6.31 -2.76
C LEU A 77 -0.51 -6.90 -3.83
N THR A 78 -0.44 -8.19 -3.99
CA THR A 78 -1.30 -8.95 -4.92
C THR A 78 -2.18 -9.94 -4.16
N GLN A 79 -3.30 -10.30 -4.77
CA GLN A 79 -4.24 -11.24 -4.20
C GLN A 79 -4.62 -12.30 -5.23
N SER A 80 -4.67 -13.55 -4.81
CA SER A 80 -5.16 -14.66 -5.61
C SER A 80 -5.83 -15.68 -4.68
N SER A 81 -7.08 -16.00 -4.96
CA SER A 81 -7.86 -17.00 -4.19
C SER A 81 -7.81 -16.79 -2.66
N GLY A 82 -7.90 -15.53 -2.20
CA GLY A 82 -7.85 -15.19 -0.78
C GLY A 82 -6.45 -15.12 -0.18
N ILE A 83 -5.42 -15.42 -0.96
CA ILE A 83 -4.02 -15.33 -0.52
C ILE A 83 -3.45 -13.98 -0.93
N PHE A 84 -2.98 -13.22 0.04
CA PHE A 84 -2.32 -11.94 -0.17
C PHE A 84 -0.81 -12.12 -0.16
N SER A 85 -0.16 -11.68 -1.23
CA SER A 85 1.29 -11.78 -1.39
C SER A 85 1.93 -10.40 -1.40
N PHE A 86 2.96 -10.25 -0.57
CA PHE A 86 3.73 -9.02 -0.46
C PHE A 86 4.96 -9.11 -1.37
N GLY A 87 5.07 -8.19 -2.31
CA GLY A 87 6.16 -8.17 -3.28
C GLY A 87 7.49 -7.60 -2.75
N LEU A 88 7.48 -7.05 -1.54
CA LEU A 88 8.66 -6.46 -0.90
C LEU A 88 8.90 -7.10 0.46
N THR A 89 10.17 -7.27 0.82
CA THR A 89 10.55 -7.66 2.17
C THR A 89 10.48 -6.46 3.10
N GLY A 90 9.86 -6.62 4.27
CA GLY A 90 9.72 -5.51 5.22
C GLY A 90 8.87 -5.86 6.42
N LYS A 91 8.51 -4.84 7.19
CA LYS A 91 7.57 -4.93 8.31
C LYS A 91 6.22 -4.39 7.84
N TYR A 92 5.16 -5.10 8.13
CA TYR A 92 3.82 -4.75 7.71
C TYR A 92 2.88 -4.60 8.90
N LEU A 93 2.03 -3.59 8.86
CA LEU A 93 0.85 -3.48 9.71
C LEU A 93 -0.36 -3.97 8.91
N ILE A 94 -1.01 -5.01 9.41
CA ILE A 94 -2.22 -5.56 8.79
C ILE A 94 -3.37 -5.34 9.76
N THR A 95 -4.43 -4.69 9.28
CA THR A 95 -5.68 -4.52 10.02
C THR A 95 -6.81 -5.24 9.30
N PHE A 96 -7.68 -5.87 10.06
CA PHE A 96 -8.84 -6.56 9.53
C PHE A 96 -10.10 -6.07 10.23
N THR A 97 -11.12 -5.76 9.44
CA THR A 97 -12.47 -5.45 9.95
C THR A 97 -13.47 -6.33 9.22
N GLY A 98 -14.27 -7.05 9.96
CA GLY A 98 -15.27 -7.96 9.41
C GLY A 98 -16.64 -7.82 10.09
N ARG A 99 -17.69 -7.98 9.31
CA ARG A 99 -19.04 -8.17 9.81
C ARG A 99 -19.47 -9.60 9.49
N PHE A 100 -19.84 -10.33 10.52
CA PHE A 100 -20.31 -11.70 10.41
C PHE A 100 -21.81 -11.74 10.69
N VAL A 101 -22.54 -12.44 9.85
CA VAL A 101 -23.99 -12.66 10.01
C VAL A 101 -24.21 -14.15 10.06
N ILE A 102 -24.82 -14.60 11.12
CA ILE A 102 -25.22 -16.00 11.28
C ILE A 102 -26.64 -16.14 10.72
N ALA A 103 -26.86 -17.17 9.90
CA ALA A 103 -28.21 -17.47 9.43
C ALA A 103 -29.07 -17.92 10.61
N ALA A 104 -30.34 -17.53 10.61
CA ALA A 104 -31.27 -17.84 11.70
C ALA A 104 -31.50 -19.35 11.93
N SER A 105 -31.09 -20.19 11.00
CA SER A 105 -31.13 -21.66 11.13
C SER A 105 -30.00 -22.25 11.96
N ASP A 106 -29.00 -21.45 12.32
CA ASP A 106 -27.88 -21.91 13.16
C ASP A 106 -28.14 -21.70 14.66
N GLU A 107 -29.34 -21.30 15.04
CA GLU A 107 -29.73 -21.18 16.44
C GLU A 107 -29.87 -22.54 17.18
N ALA A 108 -29.65 -23.63 16.53
CA ALA A 108 -29.81 -24.94 17.15
C ALA A 108 -28.52 -25.47 17.76
N VAL A 109 -27.81 -24.66 18.49
CA VAL A 109 -26.77 -25.17 19.40
C VAL A 109 -27.39 -25.21 20.80
N SER A 110 -28.06 -26.28 21.04
CA SER A 110 -28.46 -26.64 22.38
C SER A 110 -27.40 -27.52 23.04
#